data_cbe9ab4bb614a8a6309318308b1a0431
#
_entry.id   cbe9ab4bb614a8a6309318308b1a0431
#
_cell.length_a   1.000
_cell.length_b   1.000
_cell.length_c   1.000
_cell.angle_alpha   90.00
_cell.angle_beta   90.00
_cell.angle_gamma   90.00
#
_symmetry.space_group_name_H-M   'P 1'
#
loop_
_entity.id
_entity.type
_entity.pdbx_description
1 polymer ?
#
loop_
_entity_poly.entity_id
_entity_poly.type
_entity_poly.pdbx_seq_one_letter_code
_entity_poly.pdbx_strand_id
1 'polypeptide(L)'
;MSSTGFSADTARRLTGVTYRQLDYWDKTGLVRPSIRGAQGKGSRRVYSFQDVVELRVVSRMLASGVSLPAVRKAVRYLQDHFDHVTRPLAQLTLVASGRSILVRTDDPRHLVDATSGGQVIVAVSVGAIARELEKNVVELSAPKEIKFKLRGRPWGAVLTPDLEAGGFTVEVPDLPGVITEADSIAEARRHVREAAALWLDIDAPQAKARTR
;
A
#
# COMPACT_ATOMS: atom_id res chain seq x y z
N MET A 1 -1.21 15.64 -9.19
CA MET A 1 -1.64 14.61 -8.22
C MET A 1 -0.39 14.12 -7.52
N SER A 2 -0.24 14.40 -6.23
CA SER A 2 0.89 13.88 -5.45
C SER A 2 0.83 12.35 -5.51
N SER A 3 1.90 11.72 -5.98
CA SER A 3 1.97 10.26 -6.04
C SER A 3 2.12 9.74 -4.61
N THR A 4 1.01 9.30 -4.02
CA THR A 4 1.03 8.65 -2.72
C THR A 4 1.94 7.43 -2.80
N GLY A 5 3.03 7.42 -2.03
CA GLY A 5 3.93 6.28 -1.90
C GLY A 5 3.39 5.30 -0.86
N PHE A 6 3.74 4.02 -1.03
CA PHE A 6 3.33 2.95 -0.12
C PHE A 6 4.58 2.23 0.39
N SER A 7 4.71 2.16 1.72
CA SER A 7 5.77 1.36 2.34
C SER A 7 5.62 -0.13 2.00
N ALA A 8 6.67 -0.91 2.19
CA ALA A 8 6.61 -2.37 1.99
C ALA A 8 5.56 -3.04 2.90
N ASP A 9 5.34 -2.52 4.12
CA ASP A 9 4.28 -3.05 5.00
C ASP A 9 2.89 -2.69 4.48
N THR A 10 2.67 -1.45 4.06
CA THR A 10 1.41 -1.00 3.46
C THR A 10 1.10 -1.79 2.18
N ALA A 11 2.09 -1.97 1.28
CA ALA A 11 1.93 -2.77 0.07
C ALA A 11 1.56 -4.23 0.39
N ARG A 12 2.20 -4.84 1.40
CA ARG A 12 1.89 -6.18 1.87
C ARG A 12 0.45 -6.30 2.40
N ARG A 13 0.01 -5.33 3.19
CA ARG A 13 -1.38 -5.30 3.74
C ARG A 13 -2.43 -5.17 2.65
N LEU A 14 -2.18 -4.33 1.64
CA LEU A 14 -3.08 -4.11 0.52
C LEU A 14 -3.17 -5.31 -0.42
N THR A 15 -2.06 -6.03 -0.63
CA THR A 15 -1.97 -7.06 -1.68
C THR A 15 -2.01 -8.49 -1.17
N GLY A 16 -1.78 -8.71 0.13
CA GLY A 16 -1.68 -10.02 0.73
C GLY A 16 -0.37 -10.76 0.44
N VAL A 17 0.61 -10.11 -0.21
CA VAL A 17 1.93 -10.70 -0.45
C VAL A 17 2.80 -10.68 0.80
N THR A 18 3.72 -11.62 0.93
CA THR A 18 4.68 -11.68 2.03
C THR A 18 5.91 -10.80 1.76
N TYR A 19 6.66 -10.41 2.81
CA TYR A 19 7.95 -9.72 2.64
C TYR A 19 8.94 -10.50 1.78
N ARG A 20 8.96 -11.85 1.92
CA ARG A 20 9.81 -12.72 1.11
C ARG A 20 9.44 -12.66 -0.38
N GLN A 21 8.15 -12.59 -0.71
CA GLN A 21 7.69 -12.42 -2.09
C GLN A 21 8.06 -11.04 -2.63
N LEU A 22 7.86 -9.96 -1.86
CA LEU A 22 8.27 -8.60 -2.25
C LEU A 22 9.77 -8.54 -2.57
N ASP A 23 10.61 -9.09 -1.67
CA ASP A 23 12.06 -9.11 -1.85
C ASP A 23 12.49 -9.94 -3.09
N TYR A 24 11.88 -11.10 -3.27
CA TYR A 24 12.19 -11.98 -4.39
C TYR A 24 11.73 -11.39 -5.73
N TRP A 25 10.55 -10.77 -5.81
CA TRP A 25 10.04 -10.18 -7.04
C TRP A 25 10.77 -8.90 -7.43
N ASP A 26 11.21 -8.11 -6.47
CA ASP A 26 12.09 -6.97 -6.67
C ASP A 26 13.45 -7.41 -7.24
N LYS A 27 14.16 -8.31 -6.55
CA LYS A 27 15.48 -8.83 -6.96
C LYS A 27 15.46 -9.49 -8.33
N THR A 28 14.36 -10.15 -8.67
CA THR A 28 14.22 -10.86 -9.96
C THR A 28 13.54 -10.03 -11.04
N GLY A 29 13.22 -8.77 -10.76
CA GLY A 29 12.68 -7.81 -11.73
C GLY A 29 11.25 -8.08 -12.18
N LEU A 30 10.47 -8.88 -11.45
CA LEU A 30 9.07 -9.11 -11.79
C LEU A 30 8.19 -7.91 -11.44
N VAL A 31 8.32 -7.40 -10.21
CA VAL A 31 7.70 -6.15 -9.75
C VAL A 31 8.72 -5.43 -8.87
N ARG A 32 9.13 -4.24 -9.27
CA ARG A 32 10.09 -3.39 -8.56
C ARG A 32 9.39 -2.16 -7.96
N PRO A 33 9.79 -1.70 -6.77
CA PRO A 33 9.31 -0.42 -6.26
C PRO A 33 9.79 0.73 -7.15
N SER A 34 8.86 1.46 -7.75
CA SER A 34 9.17 2.49 -8.75
C SER A 34 9.50 3.86 -8.12
N ILE A 35 9.08 4.12 -6.87
CA ILE A 35 9.38 5.38 -6.18
C ILE A 35 10.75 5.30 -5.50
N ARG A 36 11.00 4.27 -4.70
CA ARG A 36 12.29 4.07 -4.03
C ARG A 36 12.59 2.59 -3.84
N GLY A 37 13.66 2.13 -4.45
CA GLY A 37 14.19 0.77 -4.30
C GLY A 37 14.95 0.57 -2.99
N ALA A 38 15.32 -0.68 -2.71
CA ALA A 38 16.20 -1.01 -1.59
C ALA A 38 17.64 -0.55 -1.90
N GLN A 39 18.21 0.25 -0.99
CA GLN A 39 19.59 0.75 -1.08
C GLN A 39 20.48 0.19 0.04
N GLY A 40 20.39 -1.11 0.32
CA GLY A 40 21.13 -1.78 1.39
C GLY A 40 20.30 -2.11 2.63
N LYS A 41 20.98 -2.60 3.68
CA LYS A 41 20.35 -3.05 4.93
C LYS A 41 19.68 -1.85 5.65
N GLY A 42 18.38 -1.95 5.92
CA GLY A 42 17.61 -0.89 6.61
C GLY A 42 16.95 0.14 5.68
N SER A 43 17.20 0.10 4.35
CA SER A 43 16.53 1.02 3.43
C SER A 43 15.04 0.65 3.25
N ARG A 44 14.17 1.67 3.29
CA ARG A 44 12.73 1.49 3.12
C ARG A 44 12.36 1.55 1.63
N ARG A 45 11.75 0.47 1.12
CA ARG A 45 11.14 0.46 -0.22
C ARG A 45 9.87 1.28 -0.22
N VAL A 46 9.65 2.05 -1.29
CA VAL A 46 8.41 2.80 -1.50
C VAL A 46 7.86 2.45 -2.88
N TYR A 47 6.65 1.95 -2.88
CA TYR A 47 5.91 1.49 -4.05
C TYR A 47 4.93 2.56 -4.52
N SER A 48 4.73 2.69 -5.83
CA SER A 48 3.64 3.47 -6.39
C SER A 48 2.31 2.68 -6.35
N PHE A 49 1.19 3.36 -6.62
CA PHE A 49 -0.09 2.67 -6.76
C PHE A 49 -0.08 1.62 -7.88
N GLN A 50 0.58 1.89 -9.00
CA GLN A 50 0.74 0.93 -10.08
C GLN A 50 1.54 -0.31 -9.66
N ASP A 51 2.59 -0.14 -8.86
CA ASP A 51 3.34 -1.28 -8.31
C ASP A 51 2.45 -2.15 -7.43
N VAL A 52 1.59 -1.53 -6.60
CA VAL A 52 0.64 -2.25 -5.74
C VAL A 52 -0.39 -3.01 -6.58
N VAL A 53 -0.87 -2.42 -7.67
CA VAL A 53 -1.75 -3.13 -8.64
C VAL A 53 -1.03 -4.35 -9.21
N GLU A 54 0.21 -4.22 -9.68
CA GLU A 54 1.00 -5.34 -10.22
C GLU A 54 1.20 -6.46 -9.19
N LEU A 55 1.57 -6.11 -7.96
CA LEU A 55 1.73 -7.06 -6.87
C LEU A 55 0.43 -7.84 -6.62
N ARG A 56 -0.72 -7.15 -6.62
CA ARG A 56 -2.03 -7.78 -6.42
C ARG A 56 -2.41 -8.70 -7.58
N VAL A 57 -2.14 -8.28 -8.83
CA VAL A 57 -2.38 -9.10 -10.03
C VAL A 57 -1.57 -10.39 -9.96
N VAL A 58 -0.27 -10.31 -9.69
CA VAL A 58 0.58 -11.51 -9.55
C VAL A 58 0.07 -12.41 -8.42
N SER A 59 -0.28 -11.84 -7.26
CA SER A 59 -0.84 -12.59 -6.12
C SER A 59 -2.11 -13.34 -6.52
N ARG A 60 -3.04 -12.70 -7.23
CA ARG A 60 -4.28 -13.33 -7.72
C ARG A 60 -4.01 -14.44 -8.72
N MET A 61 -3.07 -14.24 -9.67
CA MET A 61 -2.69 -15.28 -10.62
C MET A 61 -2.11 -16.53 -9.92
N LEU A 62 -1.21 -16.34 -8.97
CA LEU A 62 -0.64 -17.44 -8.21
C LEU A 62 -1.71 -18.18 -7.39
N ALA A 63 -2.63 -17.45 -6.76
CA ALA A 63 -3.76 -18.04 -6.03
C ALA A 63 -4.71 -18.83 -6.95
N SER A 64 -4.78 -18.49 -8.24
CA SER A 64 -5.55 -19.21 -9.25
C SER A 64 -4.79 -20.41 -9.85
N GLY A 65 -3.61 -20.76 -9.31
CA GLY A 65 -2.83 -21.92 -9.77
C GLY A 65 -1.86 -21.64 -10.93
N VAL A 66 -1.75 -20.40 -11.42
CA VAL A 66 -0.74 -20.02 -12.42
C VAL A 66 0.63 -20.03 -11.77
N SER A 67 1.60 -20.69 -12.37
CA SER A 67 2.97 -20.73 -11.83
C SER A 67 3.71 -19.41 -12.04
N LEU A 68 4.63 -19.06 -11.14
CA LEU A 68 5.44 -17.86 -11.28
C LEU A 68 6.29 -17.82 -12.58
N PRO A 69 6.86 -18.93 -13.07
CA PRO A 69 7.51 -18.96 -14.38
C PRO A 69 6.57 -18.61 -15.53
N ALA A 70 5.30 -19.06 -15.48
CA ALA A 70 4.30 -18.73 -16.51
C ALA A 70 3.96 -17.23 -16.49
N VAL A 71 3.79 -16.63 -15.30
CA VAL A 71 3.62 -15.18 -15.16
C VAL A 71 4.80 -14.43 -15.79
N ARG A 72 6.04 -14.82 -15.48
CA ARG A 72 7.25 -14.19 -16.06
C ARG A 72 7.34 -14.31 -17.57
N LYS A 73 6.98 -15.48 -18.10
CA LYS A 73 6.97 -15.72 -19.55
C LYS A 73 5.96 -14.80 -20.24
N ALA A 74 4.75 -14.69 -19.66
CA ALA A 74 3.71 -13.81 -20.19
C ALA A 74 4.13 -12.32 -20.14
N VAL A 75 4.67 -11.86 -19.02
CA VAL A 75 5.14 -10.46 -18.89
C VAL A 75 6.18 -10.14 -19.97
N ARG A 76 7.18 -10.99 -20.15
CA ARG A 76 8.20 -10.81 -21.19
C ARG A 76 7.58 -10.78 -22.59
N TYR A 77 6.75 -11.76 -22.91
CA TYR A 77 6.07 -11.80 -24.21
C TYR A 77 5.31 -10.51 -24.50
N LEU A 78 4.58 -9.98 -23.50
CA LEU A 78 3.80 -8.76 -23.67
C LEU A 78 4.68 -7.52 -23.84
N GLN A 79 5.81 -7.45 -23.13
CA GLN A 79 6.78 -6.36 -23.30
C GLN A 79 7.48 -6.40 -24.67
N ASP A 80 7.73 -7.59 -25.20
CA ASP A 80 8.42 -7.78 -26.48
C ASP A 80 7.51 -7.53 -27.71
N HIS A 81 6.18 -7.69 -27.56
CA HIS A 81 5.24 -7.65 -28.68
C HIS A 81 4.26 -6.46 -28.64
N PHE A 82 4.26 -5.68 -27.57
CA PHE A 82 3.38 -4.52 -27.41
C PHE A 82 4.20 -3.30 -26.97
N ASP A 83 4.81 -2.60 -27.91
CA ASP A 83 5.75 -1.48 -27.69
C ASP A 83 5.19 -0.35 -26.82
N HIS A 84 3.85 -0.17 -26.78
CA HIS A 84 3.17 0.83 -25.96
C HIS A 84 2.82 0.35 -24.56
N VAL A 85 3.06 -0.94 -24.25
CA VAL A 85 2.72 -1.55 -22.95
C VAL A 85 3.98 -1.73 -22.12
N THR A 86 4.32 -0.73 -21.34
CA THR A 86 5.50 -0.77 -20.45
C THR A 86 5.25 -1.55 -19.16
N ARG A 87 4.00 -1.62 -18.72
CA ARG A 87 3.57 -2.27 -17.47
C ARG A 87 2.38 -3.21 -17.69
N PRO A 88 2.59 -4.39 -18.30
CA PRO A 88 1.51 -5.30 -18.70
C PRO A 88 0.58 -5.69 -17.54
N LEU A 89 1.13 -5.94 -16.37
CA LEU A 89 0.39 -6.34 -15.18
C LEU A 89 -0.53 -5.23 -14.62
N ALA A 90 -0.27 -3.96 -14.93
CA ALA A 90 -1.07 -2.83 -14.47
C ALA A 90 -1.96 -2.24 -15.58
N GLN A 91 -1.68 -2.52 -16.86
CA GLN A 91 -2.33 -1.89 -17.99
C GLN A 91 -3.31 -2.81 -18.72
N LEU A 92 -3.13 -4.13 -18.64
CA LEU A 92 -3.88 -5.09 -19.44
C LEU A 92 -4.84 -5.93 -18.61
N THR A 93 -5.98 -6.29 -19.18
CA THR A 93 -6.85 -7.31 -18.61
C THR A 93 -6.31 -8.69 -18.95
N LEU A 94 -5.90 -9.44 -17.95
CA LEU A 94 -5.30 -10.75 -18.07
C LEU A 94 -6.30 -11.82 -17.65
N VAL A 95 -6.38 -12.89 -18.44
CA VAL A 95 -7.24 -14.05 -18.17
C VAL A 95 -6.35 -15.27 -17.96
N ALA A 96 -6.33 -15.81 -16.74
CA ALA A 96 -5.61 -17.03 -16.45
C ALA A 96 -6.43 -18.24 -16.90
N SER A 97 -5.80 -19.14 -17.65
CA SER A 97 -6.43 -20.33 -18.23
C SER A 97 -5.51 -21.52 -18.03
N GLY A 98 -5.72 -22.31 -16.98
CA GLY A 98 -4.86 -23.45 -16.65
C GLY A 98 -3.39 -23.03 -16.57
N ARG A 99 -2.60 -23.41 -17.57
CA ARG A 99 -1.16 -23.06 -17.68
C ARG A 99 -0.91 -21.79 -18.51
N SER A 100 -1.95 -21.21 -19.10
CA SER A 100 -1.87 -20.10 -20.06
C SER A 100 -2.37 -18.79 -19.44
N ILE A 101 -1.86 -17.70 -19.97
CA ILE A 101 -2.33 -16.35 -19.67
C ILE A 101 -2.77 -15.74 -21.00
N LEU A 102 -4.07 -15.46 -21.11
CA LEU A 102 -4.65 -14.77 -22.25
C LEU A 102 -4.73 -13.28 -21.93
N VAL A 103 -4.46 -12.47 -22.92
CA VAL A 103 -4.52 -11.01 -22.80
C VAL A 103 -5.71 -10.52 -23.59
N ARG A 104 -6.59 -9.76 -22.95
CA ARG A 104 -7.63 -9.02 -23.63
C ARG A 104 -7.02 -7.71 -24.16
N THR A 105 -7.02 -7.58 -25.49
CA THR A 105 -6.65 -6.33 -26.16
C THR A 105 -7.85 -5.40 -26.26
N ASP A 106 -7.63 -4.18 -26.72
CA ASP A 106 -8.71 -3.19 -26.96
C ASP A 106 -9.68 -3.65 -28.06
N ASP A 107 -9.26 -4.56 -28.96
CA ASP A 107 -10.16 -5.25 -29.87
C ASP A 107 -10.79 -6.46 -29.17
N PRO A 108 -12.11 -6.42 -28.88
CA PRO A 108 -12.79 -7.51 -28.17
C PRO A 108 -12.83 -8.83 -28.95
N ARG A 109 -12.44 -8.83 -30.25
CA ARG A 109 -12.35 -10.02 -31.08
C ARG A 109 -11.01 -10.74 -30.98
N HIS A 110 -10.00 -10.14 -30.33
CA HIS A 110 -8.68 -10.70 -30.22
C HIS A 110 -8.32 -10.99 -28.76
N LEU A 111 -8.20 -12.29 -28.44
CA LEU A 111 -7.53 -12.79 -27.25
C LEU A 111 -6.16 -13.31 -27.68
N VAL A 112 -5.09 -12.75 -27.11
CA VAL A 112 -3.73 -13.21 -27.40
C VAL A 112 -3.31 -14.18 -26.30
N ASP A 113 -2.99 -15.43 -26.67
CA ASP A 113 -2.41 -16.39 -25.73
C ASP A 113 -0.93 -16.07 -25.50
N ALA A 114 -0.60 -15.55 -24.34
CA ALA A 114 0.76 -15.22 -23.95
C ALA A 114 1.60 -16.46 -23.54
N THR A 115 1.00 -17.67 -23.46
CA THR A 115 1.68 -18.87 -22.95
C THR A 115 1.41 -20.17 -23.70
N SER A 116 0.43 -20.22 -24.63
CA SER A 116 -0.10 -21.37 -25.39
C SER A 116 -0.87 -22.47 -24.62
N GLY A 117 -2.12 -22.67 -25.06
CA GLY A 117 -2.96 -23.87 -24.86
C GLY A 117 -3.62 -24.11 -23.50
N GLY A 118 -4.96 -23.98 -23.43
CA GLY A 118 -5.72 -24.42 -22.27
C GLY A 118 -7.12 -23.78 -22.12
N GLN A 119 -7.94 -24.32 -21.22
CA GLN A 119 -9.30 -23.82 -20.93
C GLN A 119 -9.27 -22.62 -19.97
N VAL A 120 -10.15 -21.63 -20.19
CA VAL A 120 -10.30 -20.47 -19.31
C VAL A 120 -10.80 -20.91 -17.94
N ILE A 121 -10.04 -20.60 -16.88
CA ILE A 121 -10.40 -20.95 -15.50
C ILE A 121 -10.72 -19.69 -14.68
N VAL A 122 -9.97 -18.60 -14.83
CA VAL A 122 -10.13 -17.37 -14.05
C VAL A 122 -9.79 -16.13 -14.88
N ALA A 123 -10.70 -15.16 -14.88
CA ALA A 123 -10.43 -13.83 -15.41
C ALA A 123 -9.91 -12.90 -14.31
N VAL A 124 -8.74 -12.29 -14.52
CA VAL A 124 -8.17 -11.29 -13.62
C VAL A 124 -8.36 -9.91 -14.24
N SER A 125 -9.39 -9.20 -13.80
CA SER A 125 -9.65 -7.84 -14.26
C SER A 125 -8.77 -6.85 -13.50
N VAL A 126 -7.77 -6.28 -14.17
CA VAL A 126 -6.90 -5.24 -13.61
C VAL A 126 -7.72 -4.03 -13.16
N GLY A 127 -8.72 -3.61 -13.93
CA GLY A 127 -9.59 -2.50 -13.55
C GLY A 127 -10.44 -2.77 -12.29
N ALA A 128 -10.88 -4.02 -12.07
CA ALA A 128 -11.58 -4.38 -10.84
C ALA A 128 -10.61 -4.38 -9.64
N ILE A 129 -9.40 -4.89 -9.82
CA ILE A 129 -8.34 -4.87 -8.80
C ILE A 129 -7.96 -3.43 -8.46
N ALA A 130 -7.79 -2.55 -9.44
CA ALA A 130 -7.46 -1.15 -9.19
C ALA A 130 -8.55 -0.47 -8.33
N ARG A 131 -9.83 -0.61 -8.69
CA ARG A 131 -10.95 -0.06 -7.90
C ARG A 131 -11.03 -0.65 -6.47
N GLU A 132 -10.81 -1.96 -6.32
CA GLU A 132 -10.74 -2.61 -4.99
C GLU A 132 -9.62 -1.98 -4.14
N LEU A 133 -8.45 -1.81 -4.74
CA LEU A 133 -7.28 -1.23 -4.08
C LEU A 133 -7.49 0.26 -3.73
N GLU A 134 -8.08 1.05 -4.63
CA GLU A 134 -8.44 2.45 -4.34
C GLU A 134 -9.32 2.56 -3.11
N LYS A 135 -10.37 1.72 -3.02
CA LYS A 135 -11.24 1.66 -1.83
C LYS A 135 -10.46 1.29 -0.57
N ASN A 136 -9.63 0.26 -0.65
CA ASN A 136 -8.81 -0.20 0.48
C ASN A 136 -7.79 0.86 0.93
N VAL A 137 -7.23 1.64 -0.01
CA VAL A 137 -6.34 2.77 0.30
C VAL A 137 -7.09 3.85 1.06
N VAL A 138 -8.30 4.22 0.63
CA VAL A 138 -9.14 5.20 1.34
C VAL A 138 -9.44 4.72 2.76
N GLU A 139 -9.81 3.46 2.94
CA GLU A 139 -10.08 2.88 4.27
C GLU A 139 -8.83 2.86 5.16
N LEU A 140 -7.66 2.56 4.59
CA LEU A 140 -6.38 2.53 5.31
C LEU A 140 -5.88 3.92 5.69
N SER A 141 -6.15 4.94 4.87
CA SER A 141 -5.75 6.32 5.12
C SER A 141 -6.69 7.06 6.07
N ALA A 142 -7.87 6.50 6.37
CA ALA A 142 -8.85 7.15 7.22
C ALA A 142 -8.28 7.41 8.63
N PRO A 143 -8.39 8.65 9.14
CA PRO A 143 -7.97 8.96 10.49
C PRO A 143 -8.78 8.14 11.52
N LYS A 144 -8.13 7.80 12.62
CA LYS A 144 -8.73 7.06 13.74
C LYS A 144 -8.68 7.91 14.99
N GLU A 145 -9.78 7.92 15.74
CA GLU A 145 -9.81 8.57 17.03
C GLU A 145 -9.48 7.58 18.15
N ILE A 146 -8.67 8.02 19.09
CA ILE A 146 -8.43 7.33 20.34
C ILE A 146 -8.71 8.25 21.52
N LYS A 147 -9.09 7.67 22.65
CA LYS A 147 -9.27 8.39 23.92
C LYS A 147 -8.19 7.96 24.90
N PHE A 148 -7.68 8.91 25.66
CA PHE A 148 -6.75 8.67 26.76
C PHE A 148 -7.12 9.52 27.98
N LYS A 149 -6.72 9.10 29.19
CA LYS A 149 -6.95 9.85 30.42
C LYS A 149 -5.64 10.50 30.87
N LEU A 150 -5.71 11.79 31.19
CA LEU A 150 -4.61 12.56 31.75
C LEU A 150 -5.14 13.53 32.81
N ARG A 151 -4.55 13.55 34.01
CA ARG A 151 -4.97 14.37 35.17
C ARG A 151 -6.46 14.25 35.47
N GLY A 152 -7.00 13.03 35.41
CA GLY A 152 -8.39 12.72 35.70
C GLY A 152 -9.40 13.13 34.61
N ARG A 153 -8.97 13.81 33.54
CA ARG A 153 -9.83 14.20 32.40
C ARG A 153 -9.62 13.27 31.18
N PRO A 154 -10.67 12.97 30.43
CA PRO A 154 -10.56 12.32 29.13
C PRO A 154 -10.13 13.33 28.06
N TRP A 155 -9.24 12.90 27.15
CA TRP A 155 -8.76 13.65 25.99
C TRP A 155 -8.93 12.81 24.75
N GLY A 156 -9.18 13.46 23.61
CA GLY A 156 -9.21 12.84 22.29
C GLY A 156 -7.87 13.04 21.56
N ALA A 157 -7.45 12.03 20.81
CA ALA A 157 -6.36 12.19 19.86
C ALA A 157 -6.75 11.58 18.52
N VAL A 158 -6.33 12.23 17.44
CA VAL A 158 -6.55 11.78 16.05
C VAL A 158 -5.26 11.15 15.54
N LEU A 159 -5.37 9.91 15.07
CA LEU A 159 -4.27 9.16 14.46
C LEU A 159 -4.45 9.18 12.95
N THR A 160 -3.58 9.85 12.25
CA THR A 160 -3.54 9.87 10.78
C THR A 160 -2.49 8.85 10.31
N PRO A 161 -2.89 7.78 9.60
CA PRO A 161 -1.95 6.79 9.08
C PRO A 161 -0.96 7.40 8.09
N ASP A 162 0.33 7.12 8.24
CA ASP A 162 1.34 7.42 7.23
C ASP A 162 1.51 6.19 6.33
N LEU A 163 1.04 6.28 5.09
CA LEU A 163 1.10 5.17 4.14
C LEU A 163 2.50 4.96 3.57
N GLU A 164 3.34 5.99 3.57
CA GLU A 164 4.70 5.95 3.03
C GLU A 164 5.74 5.57 4.09
N ALA A 165 5.76 6.26 5.22
CA ALA A 165 6.68 5.95 6.30
C ALA A 165 6.23 4.74 7.12
N GLY A 166 4.93 4.47 7.16
CA GLY A 166 4.31 3.54 8.09
C GLY A 166 4.04 4.19 9.45
N GLY A 167 3.19 3.54 10.28
CA GLY A 167 2.81 4.12 11.56
C GLY A 167 1.73 5.19 11.45
N PHE A 168 1.75 6.15 12.37
CA PHE A 168 0.74 7.18 12.52
C PHE A 168 1.37 8.51 12.95
N THR A 169 0.87 9.61 12.39
CA THR A 169 0.96 10.94 13.02
C THR A 169 -0.20 11.05 14.00
N VAL A 170 0.07 11.48 15.23
CA VAL A 170 -0.91 11.57 16.32
C VAL A 170 -1.02 13.02 16.77
N GLU A 171 -2.22 13.58 16.71
CA GLU A 171 -2.51 14.96 17.10
C GLU A 171 -3.58 14.99 18.20
N VAL A 172 -3.47 15.94 19.14
CA VAL A 172 -4.50 16.22 20.13
C VAL A 172 -5.16 17.56 19.77
N PRO A 173 -6.36 17.56 19.16
CA PRO A 173 -7.00 18.80 18.71
C PRO A 173 -7.24 19.83 19.83
N ASP A 174 -7.53 19.35 21.04
CA ASP A 174 -7.76 20.20 22.21
C ASP A 174 -6.47 20.83 22.79
N LEU A 175 -5.28 20.41 22.35
CA LEU A 175 -3.97 20.86 22.80
C LEU A 175 -3.11 21.26 21.61
N PRO A 176 -3.24 22.48 21.09
CA PRO A 176 -2.55 22.92 19.88
C PRO A 176 -1.04 22.77 19.97
N GLY A 177 -0.44 22.11 18.98
CA GLY A 177 1.01 21.83 18.95
C GLY A 177 1.41 20.49 19.64
N VAL A 178 0.48 19.74 20.22
CA VAL A 178 0.74 18.37 20.67
C VAL A 178 0.60 17.43 19.48
N ILE A 179 1.73 17.21 18.80
CA ILE A 179 1.86 16.31 17.65
C ILE A 179 3.01 15.33 17.94
N THR A 180 2.80 14.05 17.66
CA THR A 180 3.81 13.00 17.84
C THR A 180 3.64 11.93 16.77
N GLU A 181 4.59 11.02 16.68
CA GLU A 181 4.57 9.86 15.79
C GLU A 181 4.58 8.57 16.59
N ALA A 182 4.01 7.49 16.02
CA ALA A 182 4.00 6.18 16.64
C ALA A 182 3.85 5.07 15.58
N ASP A 183 4.50 3.93 15.81
CA ASP A 183 4.39 2.76 14.93
C ASP A 183 3.15 1.90 15.23
N SER A 184 2.52 2.10 16.37
CA SER A 184 1.34 1.34 16.80
C SER A 184 0.36 2.20 17.61
N ILE A 185 -0.91 1.76 17.70
CA ILE A 185 -1.93 2.42 18.54
C ILE A 185 -1.53 2.40 20.03
N ALA A 186 -0.87 1.34 20.48
CA ALA A 186 -0.40 1.24 21.87
C ALA A 186 0.69 2.28 22.16
N GLU A 187 1.61 2.44 21.24
CA GLU A 187 2.67 3.44 21.31
C GLU A 187 2.12 4.86 21.18
N ALA A 188 1.19 5.10 20.26
CA ALA A 188 0.49 6.37 20.11
C ALA A 188 -0.14 6.83 21.43
N ARG A 189 -0.80 5.91 22.16
CA ARG A 189 -1.39 6.22 23.48
C ARG A 189 -0.36 6.60 24.53
N ARG A 190 0.84 6.03 24.48
CA ARG A 190 1.94 6.36 25.38
C ARG A 190 2.50 7.73 25.02
N HIS A 191 2.92 7.92 23.78
CA HIS A 191 3.57 9.15 23.32
C HIS A 191 2.66 10.38 23.46
N VAL A 192 1.36 10.25 23.07
CA VAL A 192 0.43 11.37 23.20
C VAL A 192 0.17 11.76 24.65
N ARG A 193 0.18 10.79 25.59
CA ARG A 193 0.04 11.08 27.01
C ARG A 193 1.24 11.83 27.56
N GLU A 194 2.45 11.43 27.17
CA GLU A 194 3.70 12.09 27.55
C GLU A 194 3.77 13.52 26.98
N ALA A 195 3.49 13.70 25.69
CA ALA A 195 3.49 15.00 25.04
C ALA A 195 2.42 15.95 25.62
N ALA A 196 1.22 15.45 25.85
CA ALA A 196 0.13 16.24 26.46
C ALA A 196 0.45 16.60 27.92
N ALA A 197 1.13 15.74 28.68
CA ALA A 197 1.56 16.05 30.05
C ALA A 197 2.56 17.21 30.04
N LEU A 198 3.58 17.17 29.20
CA LEU A 198 4.56 18.23 29.03
C LEU A 198 3.91 19.55 28.61
N TRP A 199 2.99 19.51 27.64
CA TRP A 199 2.26 20.69 27.19
C TRP A 199 1.48 21.34 28.36
N LEU A 200 0.74 20.55 29.14
CA LEU A 200 -0.02 21.04 30.29
C LEU A 200 0.87 21.54 31.44
N ASP A 201 2.13 21.11 31.53
CA ASP A 201 3.09 21.63 32.54
C ASP A 201 3.67 22.98 32.12
N ILE A 202 3.84 23.22 30.81
CA ILE A 202 4.41 24.46 30.27
C ILE A 202 3.35 25.55 30.16
N ASP A 203 2.14 25.25 29.64
CA ASP A 203 1.10 26.23 29.38
C ASP A 203 0.15 26.52 30.56
N ALA A 204 0.10 25.66 31.56
CA ALA A 204 -0.70 25.91 32.78
C ALA A 204 -0.37 27.23 33.51
N PRO A 205 0.88 27.74 33.51
CA PRO A 205 1.20 29.05 34.08
C PRO A 205 0.75 30.23 33.19
N GLN A 206 0.77 30.09 31.87
CA GLN A 206 0.48 31.18 30.94
C GLN A 206 -1.02 31.46 30.75
N ALA A 207 -1.87 30.42 30.86
CA ALA A 207 -3.32 30.57 30.82
C ALA A 207 -3.86 31.40 32.03
N LYS A 208 -3.20 31.33 33.18
CA LYS A 208 -3.55 32.15 34.37
C LYS A 208 -3.11 33.61 34.27
N ALA A 209 -2.17 33.95 33.39
CA ALA A 209 -1.69 35.30 33.16
C ALA A 209 -2.54 36.11 32.14
N ARG A 210 -3.35 35.44 31.33
CA ARG A 210 -4.22 36.10 30.34
C ARG A 210 -5.63 36.40 30.83
N THR A 211 -5.96 36.08 32.09
CA THR A 211 -7.30 36.32 32.69
C THR A 211 -7.22 37.31 33.86
N ARG A 212 -6.23 38.21 33.84
CA ARG A 212 -6.15 39.37 34.77
C ARG A 212 -6.10 40.66 33.96
#